data_e5ddeddb0ebf10c6b76e49a37bba0c7d
#
_entry.id   e5ddeddb0ebf10c6b76e49a37bba0c7d
#
_cell.length_a   1.000
_cell.length_b   1.000
_cell.length_c   1.000
_cell.angle_alpha   90.00
_cell.angle_beta   90.00
_cell.angle_gamma   90.00
#
_symmetry.space_group_name_H-M   'P 1'
#
loop_
_entity.id
_entity.type
_entity.pdbx_description
1 polymer ?
#
loop_
_entity_poly.entity_id
_entity_poly.type
_entity_poly.pdbx_seq_one_letter_code
_entity_poly.pdbx_strand_id
1 'polypeptide(L)'
;MKYLKKYLPYILIIILLSVGFALLFNSFQNHDNKYLKVVFLDVGQGDAIYIEAPNGKQVLVDGGPDSKLLSSLSKVMPFADRSIDMIIATHGDMDHIGGFPLLLDSYKVASIIENGNISNTKIFSSLENKIIKNKINKIIAHRGMHIILDEKNNIYIDILYPDRDISKLESNDGSIVGKLVYGNNSFMLTGDASLYVENLIEWNESDATIHSDVLKLGHHGAKTASSILWLEKVNPKVAIVSAGKNNKYGHPSEETLNRLSSLKIPFMNTSEIGNILFKSDGVNLVY
;
A
#
# COMPACT_ATOMS: atom_id res chain seq x y z
N MET A 1 56.78 24.55 3.10
CA MET A 1 56.79 23.58 2.01
C MET A 1 56.98 22.11 2.43
N LYS A 2 57.85 21.78 3.44
CA LYS A 2 58.14 20.39 3.86
C LYS A 2 56.92 19.67 4.46
N TYR A 3 56.03 20.36 5.22
CA TYR A 3 54.83 19.76 5.82
C TYR A 3 53.74 19.48 4.79
N LEU A 4 53.55 20.33 3.77
CA LEU A 4 52.55 20.12 2.74
C LEU A 4 52.83 18.84 1.91
N LYS A 5 54.08 18.56 1.59
CA LYS A 5 54.46 17.34 0.86
C LYS A 5 54.21 16.08 1.69
N LYS A 6 54.32 16.14 3.00
CA LYS A 6 54.08 14.99 3.90
C LYS A 6 52.61 14.60 3.96
N TYR A 7 51.71 15.60 3.93
CA TYR A 7 50.26 15.34 4.09
C TYR A 7 49.52 15.28 2.74
N LEU A 8 50.16 15.63 1.64
CA LEU A 8 49.57 15.63 0.28
C LEU A 8 48.91 14.28 -0.09
N PRO A 9 49.54 13.11 0.16
CA PRO A 9 48.91 11.84 -0.18
C PRO A 9 47.66 11.56 0.64
N TYR A 10 47.61 11.95 1.92
CA TYR A 10 46.43 11.79 2.76
C TYR A 10 45.28 12.72 2.34
N ILE A 11 45.61 13.96 1.93
CA ILE A 11 44.61 14.89 1.39
C ILE A 11 44.01 14.34 0.08
N LEU A 12 44.85 13.78 -0.81
CA LEU A 12 44.38 13.15 -2.05
C LEU A 12 43.48 11.96 -1.80
N ILE A 13 43.81 11.12 -0.81
CA ILE A 13 42.96 9.97 -0.43
C ILE A 13 41.61 10.45 0.11
N ILE A 14 41.58 11.46 0.96
CA ILE A 14 40.32 12.03 1.51
C ILE A 14 39.46 12.61 0.37
N ILE A 15 40.08 13.34 -0.57
CA ILE A 15 39.37 13.88 -1.73
C ILE A 15 38.80 12.75 -2.61
N LEU A 16 39.58 11.70 -2.89
CA LEU A 16 39.11 10.54 -3.66
C LEU A 16 37.96 9.81 -2.97
N LEU A 17 38.04 9.63 -1.65
CA LEU A 17 36.97 9.02 -0.86
C LEU A 17 35.71 9.89 -0.84
N SER A 18 35.86 11.22 -0.70
CA SER A 18 34.72 12.13 -0.71
C SER A 18 34.05 12.23 -2.10
N VAL A 19 34.84 12.23 -3.18
CA VAL A 19 34.32 12.18 -4.55
C VAL A 19 33.65 10.83 -4.83
N GLY A 20 34.28 9.73 -4.43
CA GLY A 20 33.68 8.39 -4.53
C GLY A 20 32.37 8.27 -3.76
N PHE A 21 32.32 8.79 -2.55
CA PHE A 21 31.11 8.87 -1.74
C PHE A 21 30.03 9.74 -2.39
N ALA A 22 30.41 10.93 -2.90
CA ALA A 22 29.47 11.82 -3.60
C ALA A 22 28.91 11.19 -4.89
N LEU A 23 29.73 10.48 -5.66
CA LEU A 23 29.31 9.76 -6.86
C LEU A 23 28.36 8.59 -6.51
N LEU A 24 28.70 7.81 -5.48
CA LEU A 24 27.83 6.76 -4.98
C LEU A 24 26.51 7.34 -4.45
N PHE A 25 26.57 8.41 -3.65
CA PHE A 25 25.40 9.08 -3.11
C PHE A 25 24.49 9.64 -4.22
N ASN A 26 25.09 10.27 -5.25
CA ASN A 26 24.37 10.77 -6.43
C ASN A 26 23.78 9.62 -7.26
N SER A 27 24.48 8.49 -7.38
CA SER A 27 23.96 7.28 -8.03
C SER A 27 22.79 6.67 -7.28
N PHE A 28 22.79 6.75 -5.94
CA PHE A 28 21.65 6.34 -5.11
C PHE A 28 20.46 7.30 -5.20
N GLN A 29 20.69 8.60 -5.37
CA GLN A 29 19.62 9.60 -5.52
C GLN A 29 19.05 9.67 -6.95
N ASN A 30 19.87 9.43 -7.98
CA ASN A 30 19.46 9.44 -9.38
C ASN A 30 19.02 8.06 -9.89
N HIS A 31 18.38 7.24 -9.05
CA HIS A 31 17.54 6.20 -9.57
C HIS A 31 16.33 6.90 -10.20
N ASP A 32 16.42 7.22 -11.50
CA ASP A 32 15.25 7.43 -12.34
C ASP A 32 14.45 6.11 -12.27
N ASN A 33 13.61 6.01 -11.26
CA ASN A 33 12.65 4.94 -11.17
C ASN A 33 11.67 5.17 -12.33
N LYS A 34 11.86 4.47 -13.44
CA LYS A 34 10.93 4.52 -14.58
C LYS A 34 9.58 3.88 -14.26
N TYR A 35 9.51 3.17 -13.15
CA TYR A 35 8.39 2.30 -12.84
C TYR A 35 7.68 2.72 -11.57
N LEU A 36 6.36 2.75 -11.64
CA LEU A 36 5.53 2.61 -10.45
C LEU A 36 5.73 1.20 -9.89
N LYS A 37 6.11 1.10 -8.62
CA LYS A 37 6.19 -0.17 -7.89
C LYS A 37 4.99 -0.29 -6.97
N VAL A 38 4.32 -1.43 -7.01
CA VAL A 38 3.27 -1.81 -6.07
C VAL A 38 3.64 -3.16 -5.49
N VAL A 39 3.79 -3.24 -4.18
CA VAL A 39 4.19 -4.47 -3.50
C VAL A 39 3.16 -4.85 -2.45
N PHE A 40 2.50 -5.97 -2.65
CA PHE A 40 1.68 -6.61 -1.62
C PHE A 40 2.62 -7.35 -0.68
N LEU A 41 2.73 -6.87 0.55
CA LEU A 41 3.70 -7.36 1.53
C LEU A 41 3.15 -8.60 2.26
N ASP A 42 3.98 -9.63 2.41
CA ASP A 42 3.67 -10.74 3.32
C ASP A 42 3.83 -10.28 4.77
N VAL A 43 2.71 -9.92 5.39
CA VAL A 43 2.60 -9.56 6.81
C VAL A 43 1.89 -10.65 7.64
N GLY A 44 1.65 -11.82 7.05
CA GLY A 44 0.80 -12.86 7.62
C GLY A 44 -0.67 -12.61 7.34
N GLN A 45 -1.53 -12.80 8.35
CA GLN A 45 -2.94 -12.45 8.20
C GLN A 45 -3.09 -10.95 8.31
N GLY A 46 -3.61 -10.30 7.24
CA GLY A 46 -3.78 -8.84 7.19
C GLY A 46 -3.26 -8.23 5.90
N ASP A 47 -3.41 -6.94 5.75
CA ASP A 47 -3.00 -6.18 4.57
C ASP A 47 -1.83 -5.25 4.86
N ALA A 48 -0.91 -5.17 3.91
CA ALA A 48 0.05 -4.09 3.79
C ALA A 48 0.49 -3.98 2.33
N ILE A 49 0.33 -2.80 1.73
CA ILE A 49 0.65 -2.57 0.32
C ILE A 49 1.57 -1.36 0.23
N TYR A 50 2.81 -1.58 -0.19
CA TYR A 50 3.77 -0.52 -0.43
C TYR A 50 3.72 -0.06 -1.88
N ILE A 51 3.63 1.25 -2.07
CA ILE A 51 3.56 1.90 -3.38
C ILE A 51 4.70 2.92 -3.46
N GLU A 52 5.50 2.86 -4.52
CA GLU A 52 6.56 3.83 -4.81
C GLU A 52 6.40 4.34 -6.25
N ALA A 53 6.10 5.62 -6.37
CA ALA A 53 5.98 6.29 -7.67
C ALA A 53 7.37 6.60 -8.27
N PRO A 54 7.48 6.81 -9.60
CA PRO A 54 8.75 7.12 -10.26
C PRO A 54 9.50 8.34 -9.69
N ASN A 55 8.78 9.33 -9.18
CA ASN A 55 9.36 10.50 -8.52
C ASN A 55 9.88 10.23 -7.10
N GLY A 56 9.77 8.98 -6.62
CA GLY A 56 10.20 8.54 -5.29
C GLY A 56 9.15 8.73 -4.20
N LYS A 57 7.94 9.25 -4.49
CA LYS A 57 6.88 9.37 -3.49
C LYS A 57 6.39 7.99 -3.05
N GLN A 58 6.27 7.81 -1.75
CA GLN A 58 5.96 6.54 -1.11
C GLN A 58 4.64 6.58 -0.37
N VAL A 59 3.82 5.57 -0.61
CA VAL A 59 2.55 5.36 0.11
C VAL A 59 2.52 3.94 0.66
N LEU A 60 2.03 3.80 1.88
CA LEU A 60 1.76 2.51 2.49
C LEU A 60 0.27 2.41 2.82
N VAL A 61 -0.42 1.49 2.16
CA VAL A 61 -1.82 1.18 2.44
C VAL A 61 -1.87 0.00 3.38
N ASP A 62 -2.39 0.22 4.57
CA ASP A 62 -2.40 -0.70 5.70
C ASP A 62 -1.00 -1.14 6.17
N GLY A 63 -0.95 -1.75 7.34
CA GLY A 63 0.29 -2.05 8.05
C GLY A 63 0.35 -3.45 8.66
N GLY A 64 -0.61 -4.32 8.34
CA GLY A 64 -0.65 -5.66 8.90
C GLY A 64 -0.84 -5.68 10.43
N PRO A 65 -0.77 -6.87 11.05
CA PRO A 65 -1.11 -7.07 12.45
C PRO A 65 -0.02 -6.62 13.44
N ASP A 66 1.27 -6.59 13.00
CA ASP A 66 2.39 -6.50 13.94
C ASP A 66 3.73 -6.03 13.32
N SER A 67 4.82 -6.33 13.98
CA SER A 67 6.20 -5.98 13.57
C SER A 67 6.67 -6.64 12.27
N LYS A 68 5.97 -7.63 11.74
CA LYS A 68 6.29 -8.28 10.45
C LYS A 68 6.28 -7.24 9.31
N LEU A 69 5.46 -6.19 9.45
CA LEU A 69 5.48 -5.03 8.56
C LEU A 69 6.90 -4.49 8.33
N LEU A 70 7.64 -4.20 9.43
CA LEU A 70 8.98 -3.61 9.34
C LEU A 70 9.96 -4.51 8.60
N SER A 71 9.88 -5.83 8.87
CA SER A 71 10.75 -6.80 8.20
C SER A 71 10.41 -6.95 6.71
N SER A 72 9.14 -6.84 6.33
CA SER A 72 8.70 -6.91 4.93
C SER A 72 9.01 -5.63 4.16
N LEU A 73 8.84 -4.46 4.78
CA LEU A 73 9.25 -3.16 4.22
C LEU A 73 10.76 -3.08 3.98
N SER A 74 11.57 -3.58 4.91
CA SER A 74 13.04 -3.54 4.77
C SER A 74 13.57 -4.32 3.57
N LYS A 75 12.77 -5.20 2.97
CA LYS A 75 13.13 -5.96 1.76
C LYS A 75 12.84 -5.19 0.46
N VAL A 76 12.03 -4.14 0.52
CA VAL A 76 11.52 -3.42 -0.66
C VAL A 76 11.93 -1.95 -0.68
N MET A 77 12.19 -1.36 0.49
CA MET A 77 12.69 0.01 0.63
C MET A 77 14.23 0.05 0.66
N PRO A 78 14.86 1.14 0.21
CA PRO A 78 16.29 1.36 0.39
C PRO A 78 16.69 1.29 1.87
N PHE A 79 17.82 0.65 2.19
CA PHE A 79 18.24 0.40 3.57
C PHE A 79 18.33 1.67 4.45
N ALA A 80 18.73 2.80 3.86
CA ALA A 80 18.89 4.07 4.60
C ALA A 80 17.61 4.91 4.64
N ASP A 81 16.58 4.55 3.86
CA ASP A 81 15.33 5.30 3.83
C ASP A 81 14.45 4.93 5.01
N ARG A 82 14.08 5.95 5.77
CA ARG A 82 13.21 5.86 6.95
C ARG A 82 12.10 6.92 6.89
N SER A 83 11.62 7.20 5.67
CA SER A 83 10.51 8.12 5.44
C SER A 83 9.42 7.45 4.62
N ILE A 84 8.18 7.82 4.85
CA ILE A 84 7.01 7.47 4.05
C ILE A 84 6.17 8.75 3.93
N ASP A 85 5.82 9.14 2.71
CA ASP A 85 5.07 10.38 2.50
C ASP A 85 3.65 10.29 3.04
N MET A 86 3.03 9.10 2.89
CA MET A 86 1.65 8.90 3.29
C MET A 86 1.39 7.47 3.72
N ILE A 87 0.62 7.30 4.78
CA ILE A 87 -0.02 6.03 5.09
C ILE A 87 -1.53 6.15 4.91
N ILE A 88 -2.17 5.09 4.46
CA ILE A 88 -3.63 4.98 4.35
C ILE A 88 -4.06 3.83 5.24
N ALA A 89 -4.84 4.12 6.28
CA ALA A 89 -5.49 3.13 7.13
C ALA A 89 -6.89 2.88 6.59
N THR A 90 -7.09 1.76 5.91
CA THR A 90 -8.40 1.48 5.28
C THR A 90 -9.51 1.40 6.31
N HIS A 91 -9.24 0.78 7.45
CA HIS A 91 -10.13 0.71 8.62
C HIS A 91 -9.34 0.38 9.88
N GLY A 92 -10.02 0.34 11.04
CA GLY A 92 -9.39 0.33 12.36
C GLY A 92 -9.05 -1.05 12.94
N ASP A 93 -9.10 -2.14 12.17
CA ASP A 93 -8.86 -3.48 12.66
C ASP A 93 -7.37 -3.80 12.80
N MET A 94 -7.05 -4.71 13.73
CA MET A 94 -5.67 -4.99 14.12
C MET A 94 -4.81 -5.49 12.96
N ASP A 95 -5.36 -6.29 12.08
CA ASP A 95 -4.66 -6.87 10.93
C ASP A 95 -4.44 -5.88 9.77
N HIS A 96 -4.90 -4.63 9.95
CA HIS A 96 -4.65 -3.51 9.03
C HIS A 96 -3.80 -2.41 9.67
N ILE A 97 -4.04 -2.06 10.94
CA ILE A 97 -3.31 -0.95 11.58
C ILE A 97 -2.30 -1.39 12.64
N GLY A 98 -2.19 -2.69 12.93
CA GLY A 98 -1.37 -3.21 14.03
C GLY A 98 0.12 -2.90 13.92
N GLY A 99 0.66 -2.84 12.72
CA GLY A 99 2.06 -2.51 12.46
C GLY A 99 2.36 -1.00 12.50
N PHE A 100 1.37 -0.13 12.32
CA PHE A 100 1.59 1.31 12.24
C PHE A 100 2.19 1.95 13.50
N PRO A 101 1.77 1.60 14.73
CA PRO A 101 2.43 2.15 15.91
C PRO A 101 3.93 1.87 15.97
N LEU A 102 4.38 0.70 15.53
CA LEU A 102 5.80 0.33 15.46
C LEU A 102 6.51 1.02 14.29
N LEU A 103 5.82 1.18 13.16
CA LEU A 103 6.30 1.95 12.02
C LEU A 103 6.62 3.39 12.44
N LEU A 104 5.70 4.04 13.13
CA LEU A 104 5.82 5.44 13.59
C LEU A 104 6.90 5.66 14.65
N ASP A 105 7.44 4.60 15.26
CA ASP A 105 8.64 4.68 16.11
C ASP A 105 9.94 4.70 15.28
N SER A 106 9.89 4.17 14.05
CA SER A 106 11.09 3.89 13.25
C SER A 106 11.16 4.70 11.95
N TYR A 107 10.03 5.21 11.48
CA TYR A 107 9.88 5.95 10.23
C TYR A 107 9.23 7.31 10.47
N LYS A 108 9.65 8.30 9.68
CA LYS A 108 8.95 9.58 9.58
C LYS A 108 7.81 9.43 8.58
N VAL A 109 6.59 9.73 9.01
CA VAL A 109 5.41 9.73 8.15
C VAL A 109 4.88 11.15 8.07
N ALA A 110 4.65 11.66 6.86
CA ALA A 110 4.21 13.04 6.68
C ALA A 110 2.70 13.20 6.87
N SER A 111 1.91 12.24 6.37
CA SER A 111 0.45 12.28 6.46
C SER A 111 -0.15 10.90 6.64
N ILE A 112 -1.34 10.88 7.22
CA ILE A 112 -2.20 9.69 7.32
C ILE A 112 -3.58 10.01 6.77
N ILE A 113 -4.10 9.09 5.97
CA ILE A 113 -5.50 9.08 5.55
C ILE A 113 -6.22 7.96 6.30
N GLU A 114 -7.34 8.28 6.91
CA GLU A 114 -8.20 7.35 7.65
C GLU A 114 -9.64 7.44 7.16
N ASN A 115 -10.41 6.40 7.44
CA ASN A 115 -11.82 6.36 7.06
C ASN A 115 -12.75 7.23 7.94
N GLY A 116 -12.24 7.74 9.07
CA GLY A 116 -13.02 8.56 10.01
C GLY A 116 -13.85 7.78 11.03
N ASN A 117 -13.83 6.44 11.00
CA ASN A 117 -14.46 5.64 12.05
C ASN A 117 -13.61 5.69 13.33
N ILE A 118 -14.27 5.62 14.49
CA ILE A 118 -13.61 5.62 15.80
C ILE A 118 -13.73 4.21 16.40
N SER A 119 -12.57 3.61 16.68
CA SER A 119 -12.51 2.31 17.34
C SER A 119 -12.06 2.46 18.81
N ASN A 120 -12.67 1.68 19.69
CA ASN A 120 -12.29 1.62 21.10
C ASN A 120 -11.18 0.60 21.38
N THR A 121 -10.52 0.07 20.35
CA THR A 121 -9.42 -0.88 20.51
C THR A 121 -8.14 -0.20 21.02
N LYS A 122 -7.34 -0.96 21.76
CA LYS A 122 -6.04 -0.47 22.26
C LYS A 122 -5.09 -0.09 21.10
N ILE A 123 -5.17 -0.81 20.00
CA ILE A 123 -4.29 -0.56 18.85
C ILE A 123 -4.65 0.76 18.17
N PHE A 124 -5.95 1.03 17.97
CA PHE A 124 -6.42 2.30 17.42
C PHE A 124 -5.99 3.48 18.33
N SER A 125 -6.23 3.36 19.65
CA SER A 125 -5.81 4.38 20.62
C SER A 125 -4.28 4.59 20.60
N SER A 126 -3.50 3.53 20.43
CA SER A 126 -2.03 3.62 20.30
C SER A 126 -1.61 4.37 19.05
N LEU A 127 -2.25 4.09 17.91
CA LEU A 127 -2.01 4.79 16.64
C LEU A 127 -2.35 6.27 16.77
N GLU A 128 -3.54 6.61 17.26
CA GLU A 128 -3.98 7.99 17.45
C GLU A 128 -3.00 8.80 18.33
N ASN A 129 -2.56 8.21 19.45
CA ASN A 129 -1.59 8.87 20.33
C ASN A 129 -0.26 9.17 19.61
N LYS A 130 0.19 8.28 18.71
CA LYS A 130 1.41 8.48 17.94
C LYS A 130 1.23 9.50 16.81
N ILE A 131 0.08 9.53 16.16
CA ILE A 131 -0.28 10.56 15.17
C ILE A 131 -0.18 11.95 15.83
N ILE A 132 -0.79 12.11 16.99
CA ILE A 132 -0.76 13.39 17.76
C ILE A 132 0.67 13.71 18.19
N LYS A 133 1.38 12.75 18.81
CA LYS A 133 2.75 12.94 19.31
C LYS A 133 3.72 13.34 18.21
N ASN A 134 3.62 12.71 17.04
CA ASN A 134 4.51 12.95 15.91
C ASN A 134 4.02 14.09 15.00
N LYS A 135 2.88 14.72 15.34
CA LYS A 135 2.25 15.83 14.58
C LYS A 135 2.00 15.45 13.11
N ILE A 136 1.55 14.23 12.86
CA ILE A 136 1.26 13.73 11.51
C ILE A 136 -0.02 14.42 11.03
N ASN A 137 -0.02 14.88 9.77
CA ASN A 137 -1.20 15.48 9.16
C ASN A 137 -2.26 14.40 8.92
N LYS A 138 -3.41 14.50 9.60
CA LYS A 138 -4.52 13.55 9.51
C LYS A 138 -5.58 14.05 8.56
N ILE A 139 -5.98 13.20 7.62
CA ILE A 139 -6.97 13.49 6.59
C ILE A 139 -8.04 12.39 6.65
N ILE A 140 -9.30 12.77 6.53
CA ILE A 140 -10.41 11.81 6.45
C ILE A 140 -10.74 11.55 5.00
N ALA A 141 -10.73 10.28 4.62
CA ALA A 141 -11.07 9.84 3.27
C ALA A 141 -12.55 10.08 2.96
N HIS A 142 -12.81 10.44 1.73
CA HIS A 142 -14.18 10.51 1.19
C HIS A 142 -14.16 10.21 -0.32
N ARG A 143 -15.26 9.69 -0.82
CA ARG A 143 -15.47 9.49 -2.27
C ARG A 143 -15.20 10.77 -3.06
N GLY A 144 -14.48 10.63 -4.17
CA GLY A 144 -14.07 11.74 -5.03
C GLY A 144 -12.79 12.43 -4.60
N MET A 145 -12.15 12.00 -3.48
CA MET A 145 -10.79 12.44 -3.16
C MET A 145 -9.82 11.91 -4.21
N HIS A 146 -8.99 12.80 -4.77
CA HIS A 146 -7.98 12.51 -5.78
C HIS A 146 -6.59 12.78 -5.19
N ILE A 147 -5.79 11.74 -5.01
CA ILE A 147 -4.48 11.78 -4.34
C ILE A 147 -3.40 11.67 -5.40
N ILE A 148 -2.74 12.76 -5.73
CA ILE A 148 -1.68 12.81 -6.75
C ILE A 148 -0.37 12.29 -6.13
N LEU A 149 0.17 11.19 -6.69
CA LEU A 149 1.45 10.63 -6.32
C LEU A 149 2.57 11.18 -7.19
N ASP A 150 2.35 11.28 -8.50
CA ASP A 150 3.31 11.84 -9.45
C ASP A 150 2.56 12.63 -10.52
N GLU A 151 2.59 13.96 -10.40
CA GLU A 151 1.91 14.86 -11.33
C GLU A 151 2.46 14.75 -12.76
N LYS A 152 3.79 14.64 -12.91
CA LYS A 152 4.46 14.55 -14.20
C LYS A 152 4.04 13.31 -15.00
N ASN A 153 3.87 12.19 -14.29
CA ASN A 153 3.52 10.90 -14.87
C ASN A 153 2.01 10.60 -14.76
N ASN A 154 1.22 11.53 -14.21
CA ASN A 154 -0.22 11.37 -13.98
C ASN A 154 -0.54 10.08 -13.21
N ILE A 155 0.16 9.88 -12.06
CA ILE A 155 -0.06 8.75 -11.16
C ILE A 155 -0.85 9.25 -9.96
N TYR A 156 -1.96 8.59 -9.66
CA TYR A 156 -2.87 9.01 -8.61
C TYR A 156 -3.66 7.85 -8.01
N ILE A 157 -4.26 8.10 -6.85
CA ILE A 157 -5.26 7.23 -6.23
C ILE A 157 -6.57 8.00 -6.15
N ASP A 158 -7.63 7.45 -6.75
CA ASP A 158 -9.00 7.91 -6.59
C ASP A 158 -9.67 7.13 -5.47
N ILE A 159 -10.26 7.84 -4.51
CA ILE A 159 -11.05 7.21 -3.44
C ILE A 159 -12.50 7.05 -3.93
N LEU A 160 -12.94 5.80 -4.02
CA LEU A 160 -14.28 5.42 -4.45
C LEU A 160 -15.25 5.28 -3.28
N TYR A 161 -14.75 5.01 -2.09
CA TYR A 161 -15.49 4.86 -0.84
C TYR A 161 -14.60 5.20 0.36
N PRO A 162 -15.11 5.79 1.46
CA PRO A 162 -16.53 5.99 1.83
C PRO A 162 -17.22 7.16 1.11
N ASP A 163 -18.52 6.99 0.82
CA ASP A 163 -19.38 7.98 0.19
C ASP A 163 -20.38 8.64 1.17
N ARG A 164 -20.32 8.28 2.44
CA ARG A 164 -21.22 8.66 3.53
C ARG A 164 -20.53 8.65 4.88
N ASP A 165 -21.27 9.11 5.92
CA ASP A 165 -20.86 8.91 7.31
C ASP A 165 -20.88 7.41 7.65
N ILE A 166 -19.71 6.91 8.01
CA ILE A 166 -19.49 5.50 8.35
C ILE A 166 -19.40 5.23 9.86
N SER A 167 -19.58 6.26 10.69
CA SER A 167 -19.37 6.19 12.15
C SER A 167 -20.23 5.14 12.88
N LYS A 168 -21.29 4.66 12.23
CA LYS A 168 -22.22 3.64 12.75
C LYS A 168 -22.15 2.31 12.01
N LEU A 169 -21.24 2.18 11.04
CA LEU A 169 -21.07 0.95 10.28
C LEU A 169 -20.11 0.00 11.00
N GLU A 170 -20.22 -1.28 10.69
CA GLU A 170 -19.21 -2.28 11.04
C GLU A 170 -17.85 -1.88 10.43
N SER A 171 -16.76 -2.30 11.07
CA SER A 171 -15.41 -1.89 10.72
C SER A 171 -15.10 -2.11 9.22
N ASN A 172 -15.40 -3.30 8.73
CA ASN A 172 -15.16 -3.69 7.34
C ASN A 172 -16.01 -2.90 6.34
N ASP A 173 -17.25 -2.57 6.70
CA ASP A 173 -18.15 -1.72 5.91
C ASP A 173 -17.68 -0.26 5.86
N GLY A 174 -16.71 0.11 6.68
CA GLY A 174 -16.04 1.41 6.66
C GLY A 174 -14.74 1.42 5.88
N SER A 175 -14.30 0.30 5.28
CA SER A 175 -13.01 0.21 4.59
C SER A 175 -12.89 1.21 3.46
N ILE A 176 -11.77 1.94 3.40
CA ILE A 176 -11.46 2.79 2.24
C ILE A 176 -11.24 1.88 1.02
N VAL A 177 -11.96 2.18 -0.05
CA VAL A 177 -11.72 1.59 -1.36
C VAL A 177 -11.15 2.66 -2.29
N GLY A 178 -9.99 2.36 -2.87
CA GLY A 178 -9.29 3.26 -3.77
C GLY A 178 -8.78 2.57 -5.02
N LYS A 179 -8.69 3.32 -6.11
CA LYS A 179 -8.11 2.87 -7.37
C LYS A 179 -6.84 3.65 -7.65
N LEU A 180 -5.69 2.94 -7.63
CA LEU A 180 -4.42 3.48 -8.10
C LEU A 180 -4.34 3.37 -9.62
N VAL A 181 -3.96 4.45 -10.27
CA VAL A 181 -3.91 4.54 -11.74
C VAL A 181 -2.54 5.03 -12.19
N TYR A 182 -1.99 4.38 -13.20
CA TYR A 182 -0.84 4.84 -13.98
C TYR A 182 -1.02 4.48 -15.45
N GLY A 183 -1.33 5.48 -16.28
CA GLY A 183 -1.60 5.29 -17.70
C GLY A 183 -2.71 4.27 -17.96
N ASN A 184 -2.36 3.16 -18.61
CA ASN A 184 -3.30 2.06 -18.91
C ASN A 184 -3.38 1.01 -17.79
N ASN A 185 -2.59 1.14 -16.72
CA ASN A 185 -2.55 0.16 -15.65
C ASN A 185 -3.24 0.69 -14.39
N SER A 186 -3.95 -0.20 -13.71
CA SER A 186 -4.69 0.16 -12.50
C SER A 186 -4.78 -0.97 -11.49
N PHE A 187 -4.90 -0.57 -10.21
CA PHE A 187 -5.00 -1.46 -9.07
C PHE A 187 -6.21 -1.06 -8.22
N MET A 188 -7.12 -1.99 -8.01
CA MET A 188 -8.25 -1.82 -7.10
C MET A 188 -7.83 -2.29 -5.70
N LEU A 189 -7.78 -1.37 -4.75
CA LEU A 189 -7.38 -1.56 -3.36
C LEU A 189 -8.62 -1.47 -2.49
N THR A 190 -9.06 -2.59 -1.92
CA THR A 190 -10.39 -2.71 -1.32
C THR A 190 -10.38 -2.76 0.21
N GLY A 191 -9.20 -2.89 0.84
CA GLY A 191 -9.16 -3.24 2.25
C GLY A 191 -10.01 -4.48 2.54
N ASP A 192 -10.89 -4.40 3.53
CA ASP A 192 -11.82 -5.46 3.89
C ASP A 192 -13.28 -5.16 3.48
N ALA A 193 -13.44 -4.29 2.46
CA ALA A 193 -14.76 -3.95 1.93
C ALA A 193 -15.62 -5.20 1.69
N SER A 194 -16.83 -5.17 2.26
CA SER A 194 -17.79 -6.25 2.15
C SER A 194 -18.63 -6.16 0.88
N LEU A 195 -19.46 -7.19 0.62
CA LEU A 195 -20.47 -7.18 -0.45
C LEU A 195 -21.37 -5.93 -0.41
N TYR A 196 -21.64 -5.39 0.78
CA TYR A 196 -22.43 -4.17 0.93
C TYR A 196 -21.70 -2.96 0.31
N VAL A 197 -20.41 -2.82 0.57
CA VAL A 197 -19.59 -1.72 0.02
C VAL A 197 -19.41 -1.89 -1.49
N GLU A 198 -19.16 -3.13 -1.97
CA GLU A 198 -19.09 -3.44 -3.40
C GLU A 198 -20.36 -2.97 -4.13
N ASN A 199 -21.54 -3.35 -3.63
CA ASN A 199 -22.82 -2.95 -4.21
C ASN A 199 -22.99 -1.41 -4.23
N LEU A 200 -22.52 -0.68 -3.20
CA LEU A 200 -22.58 0.77 -3.19
C LEU A 200 -21.70 1.41 -4.27
N ILE A 201 -20.49 0.86 -4.44
CA ILE A 201 -19.58 1.35 -5.49
C ILE A 201 -20.14 1.00 -6.88
N GLU A 202 -20.66 -0.21 -7.08
CA GLU A 202 -21.30 -0.62 -8.34
C GLU A 202 -22.48 0.26 -8.73
N TRP A 203 -23.21 0.76 -7.75
CA TRP A 203 -24.33 1.69 -7.98
C TRP A 203 -23.86 3.10 -8.31
N ASN A 204 -22.77 3.55 -7.68
CA ASN A 204 -22.31 4.94 -7.75
C ASN A 204 -21.32 5.20 -8.87
N GLU A 205 -20.61 4.17 -9.36
CA GLU A 205 -19.52 4.31 -10.30
C GLU A 205 -19.81 3.61 -11.64
N SER A 206 -19.19 4.12 -12.69
CA SER A 206 -19.25 3.48 -14.00
C SER A 206 -18.34 2.22 -14.03
N ASP A 207 -18.63 1.27 -14.92
CA ASP A 207 -17.80 0.10 -15.13
C ASP A 207 -16.36 0.50 -15.52
N ALA A 208 -16.17 1.57 -16.28
CA ALA A 208 -14.84 2.10 -16.62
C ALA A 208 -14.07 2.61 -15.40
N THR A 209 -14.77 3.18 -14.41
CA THR A 209 -14.16 3.58 -13.13
C THR A 209 -13.76 2.36 -12.31
N ILE A 210 -14.60 1.32 -12.28
CA ILE A 210 -14.38 0.11 -11.48
C ILE A 210 -13.32 -0.80 -12.12
N HIS A 211 -13.27 -0.91 -13.45
CA HIS A 211 -12.31 -1.77 -14.14
C HIS A 211 -10.87 -1.54 -13.67
N SER A 212 -10.13 -2.65 -13.34
CA SER A 212 -8.74 -2.58 -12.87
C SER A 212 -7.97 -3.84 -13.23
N ASP A 213 -6.68 -3.69 -13.59
CA ASP A 213 -5.82 -4.82 -13.98
C ASP A 213 -5.50 -5.77 -12.82
N VAL A 214 -5.34 -5.20 -11.62
CA VAL A 214 -5.03 -5.95 -10.40
C VAL A 214 -6.10 -5.65 -9.35
N LEU A 215 -6.65 -6.68 -8.75
CA LEU A 215 -7.61 -6.58 -7.65
C LEU A 215 -7.03 -7.16 -6.38
N LYS A 216 -6.88 -6.36 -5.31
CA LYS A 216 -6.77 -6.88 -3.96
C LYS A 216 -8.15 -7.40 -3.56
N LEU A 217 -8.27 -8.71 -3.30
CA LEU A 217 -9.55 -9.28 -2.86
C LEU A 217 -9.97 -8.70 -1.51
N GLY A 218 -11.20 -8.27 -1.42
CA GLY A 218 -11.79 -7.76 -0.17
C GLY A 218 -11.72 -8.80 0.95
N HIS A 219 -11.44 -8.34 2.16
CA HIS A 219 -11.45 -9.14 3.38
C HIS A 219 -10.67 -10.45 3.24
N HIS A 220 -9.44 -10.36 2.71
CA HIS A 220 -8.50 -11.47 2.52
C HIS A 220 -9.06 -12.65 1.70
N GLY A 221 -10.07 -12.40 0.89
CA GLY A 221 -10.78 -13.44 0.14
C GLY A 221 -11.87 -14.15 0.95
N ALA A 222 -12.46 -13.49 1.95
CA ALA A 222 -13.62 -13.98 2.67
C ALA A 222 -14.84 -14.14 1.75
N LYS A 223 -15.75 -15.06 2.07
CA LYS A 223 -17.00 -15.25 1.32
C LYS A 223 -17.94 -14.04 1.35
N THR A 224 -17.75 -13.15 2.33
CA THR A 224 -18.52 -11.91 2.52
C THR A 224 -18.03 -10.73 1.68
N ALA A 225 -17.07 -10.97 0.79
CA ALA A 225 -16.52 -10.02 -0.15
C ALA A 225 -16.30 -10.67 -1.52
N SER A 226 -15.92 -9.87 -2.51
CA SER A 226 -15.57 -10.30 -3.87
C SER A 226 -16.71 -11.07 -4.55
N SER A 227 -17.89 -10.39 -4.70
CA SER A 227 -19.05 -10.92 -5.40
C SER A 227 -18.74 -11.25 -6.86
N ILE A 228 -19.55 -12.10 -7.48
CA ILE A 228 -19.43 -12.41 -8.92
C ILE A 228 -19.55 -11.11 -9.73
N LEU A 229 -20.54 -10.26 -9.42
CA LEU A 229 -20.78 -9.02 -10.14
C LEU A 229 -19.61 -8.05 -9.99
N TRP A 230 -19.06 -7.91 -8.76
CA TRP A 230 -17.85 -7.12 -8.51
C TRP A 230 -16.67 -7.61 -9.34
N LEU A 231 -16.41 -8.93 -9.31
CA LEU A 231 -15.32 -9.54 -10.08
C LEU A 231 -15.50 -9.35 -11.60
N GLU A 232 -16.71 -9.44 -12.12
CA GLU A 232 -17.02 -9.17 -13.52
C GLU A 232 -16.79 -7.70 -13.91
N LYS A 233 -17.18 -6.75 -13.05
CA LYS A 233 -16.99 -5.31 -13.30
C LYS A 233 -15.54 -4.87 -13.16
N VAL A 234 -14.84 -5.34 -12.14
CA VAL A 234 -13.39 -5.11 -12.00
C VAL A 234 -12.64 -5.75 -13.14
N ASN A 235 -13.04 -6.96 -13.55
CA ASN A 235 -12.45 -7.77 -14.63
C ASN A 235 -10.90 -7.79 -14.58
N PRO A 236 -10.31 -8.22 -13.44
CA PRO A 236 -8.88 -8.11 -13.24
C PRO A 236 -8.11 -9.18 -14.02
N LYS A 237 -6.89 -8.82 -14.47
CA LYS A 237 -5.94 -9.80 -15.03
C LYS A 237 -5.41 -10.76 -13.98
N VAL A 238 -5.34 -10.30 -12.72
CA VAL A 238 -4.92 -11.10 -11.57
C VAL A 238 -5.53 -10.53 -10.28
N ALA A 239 -5.97 -11.43 -9.40
CA ALA A 239 -6.42 -11.10 -8.05
C ALA A 239 -5.33 -11.40 -7.01
N ILE A 240 -5.24 -10.60 -5.95
CA ILE A 240 -4.28 -10.77 -4.86
C ILE A 240 -5.01 -11.14 -3.58
N VAL A 241 -4.57 -12.22 -2.98
CA VAL A 241 -4.96 -12.66 -1.64
C VAL A 241 -3.85 -12.26 -0.67
N SER A 242 -4.14 -11.37 0.28
CA SER A 242 -3.27 -11.11 1.43
C SER A 242 -3.83 -11.87 2.63
N ALA A 243 -3.33 -13.08 2.87
CA ALA A 243 -3.82 -13.92 3.97
C ALA A 243 -2.67 -14.74 4.55
N GLY A 244 -2.73 -15.03 5.84
CA GLY A 244 -1.73 -15.84 6.52
C GLY A 244 -1.84 -17.32 6.17
N LYS A 245 -0.71 -18.02 6.14
CA LYS A 245 -0.71 -19.48 5.98
C LYS A 245 -1.39 -20.13 7.19
N ASN A 246 -2.32 -21.06 6.91
CA ASN A 246 -3.09 -21.75 7.95
C ASN A 246 -3.84 -20.80 8.90
N ASN A 247 -4.33 -19.67 8.39
CA ASN A 247 -5.08 -18.73 9.21
C ASN A 247 -6.37 -19.36 9.76
N LYS A 248 -6.75 -18.94 10.97
CA LYS A 248 -7.91 -19.48 11.68
C LYS A 248 -9.27 -19.16 11.05
N TYR A 249 -9.29 -18.25 10.09
CA TYR A 249 -10.51 -17.78 9.43
C TYR A 249 -10.86 -18.59 8.19
N GLY A 250 -9.92 -19.42 7.69
CA GLY A 250 -10.09 -20.18 6.46
C GLY A 250 -10.07 -19.31 5.20
N HIS A 251 -9.33 -18.20 5.23
CA HIS A 251 -9.18 -17.32 4.07
C HIS A 251 -7.95 -17.71 3.21
N PRO A 252 -8.06 -17.61 1.86
CA PRO A 252 -9.29 -17.34 1.10
C PRO A 252 -10.30 -18.45 1.25
N SER A 253 -11.60 -18.12 1.27
CA SER A 253 -12.68 -19.10 1.37
C SER A 253 -12.82 -19.89 0.08
N GLU A 254 -13.25 -21.16 0.19
CA GLU A 254 -13.54 -22.00 -0.98
C GLU A 254 -14.55 -21.33 -1.92
N GLU A 255 -15.54 -20.65 -1.37
CA GLU A 255 -16.54 -19.93 -2.15
C GLU A 255 -15.93 -18.82 -3.01
N THR A 256 -15.00 -18.02 -2.45
CA THR A 256 -14.28 -16.98 -3.22
C THR A 256 -13.38 -17.60 -4.29
N LEU A 257 -12.69 -18.70 -3.98
CA LEU A 257 -11.88 -19.41 -4.97
C LEU A 257 -12.72 -19.98 -6.12
N ASN A 258 -13.92 -20.47 -5.80
CA ASN A 258 -14.86 -20.96 -6.82
C ASN A 258 -15.37 -19.83 -7.72
N ARG A 259 -15.63 -18.63 -7.17
CA ARG A 259 -15.99 -17.44 -7.96
C ARG A 259 -14.87 -17.05 -8.93
N LEU A 260 -13.61 -16.98 -8.44
CA LEU A 260 -12.45 -16.69 -9.29
C LEU A 260 -12.29 -17.74 -10.41
N SER A 261 -12.41 -19.02 -10.06
CA SER A 261 -12.30 -20.12 -11.00
C SER A 261 -13.38 -20.07 -12.08
N SER A 262 -14.63 -19.78 -11.72
CA SER A 262 -15.75 -19.67 -12.67
C SER A 262 -15.54 -18.56 -13.69
N LEU A 263 -14.90 -17.45 -13.29
CA LEU A 263 -14.57 -16.32 -14.14
C LEU A 263 -13.16 -16.43 -14.77
N LYS A 264 -12.44 -17.53 -14.50
CA LYS A 264 -11.07 -17.77 -14.99
C LYS A 264 -10.09 -16.66 -14.58
N ILE A 265 -10.30 -16.04 -13.43
CA ILE A 265 -9.40 -15.02 -12.88
C ILE A 265 -8.28 -15.73 -12.12
N PRO A 266 -7.00 -15.60 -12.55
CA PRO A 266 -5.87 -16.11 -11.79
C PRO A 266 -5.68 -15.32 -10.51
N PHE A 267 -5.12 -15.95 -9.48
CA PHE A 267 -4.81 -15.26 -8.24
C PHE A 267 -3.41 -15.62 -7.73
N MET A 268 -2.87 -14.74 -6.91
CA MET A 268 -1.61 -14.91 -6.19
C MET A 268 -1.85 -14.71 -4.70
N ASN A 269 -1.18 -15.51 -3.85
CA ASN A 269 -1.33 -15.44 -2.39
C ASN A 269 0.00 -15.08 -1.73
N THR A 270 0.01 -14.05 -0.89
CA THR A 270 1.20 -13.59 -0.16
C THR A 270 1.79 -14.68 0.74
N SER A 271 0.96 -15.57 1.30
CA SER A 271 1.44 -16.67 2.15
C SER A 271 2.20 -17.77 1.39
N GLU A 272 2.07 -17.82 0.07
CA GLU A 272 2.73 -18.83 -0.77
C GLU A 272 3.96 -18.24 -1.48
N ILE A 273 3.85 -16.99 -1.93
CA ILE A 273 4.86 -16.33 -2.77
C ILE A 273 5.80 -15.45 -1.92
N GLY A 274 5.33 -14.98 -0.76
CA GLY A 274 5.95 -13.88 -0.02
C GLY A 274 5.49 -12.51 -0.53
N ASN A 275 6.38 -11.54 -0.56
CA ASN A 275 6.06 -10.22 -1.12
C ASN A 275 5.82 -10.34 -2.64
N ILE A 276 4.68 -9.82 -3.13
CA ILE A 276 4.31 -9.85 -4.55
C ILE A 276 4.56 -8.45 -5.13
N LEU A 277 5.51 -8.35 -6.06
CA LEU A 277 5.93 -7.09 -6.68
C LEU A 277 5.33 -6.92 -8.07
N PHE A 278 4.67 -5.79 -8.28
CA PHE A 278 4.26 -5.30 -9.59
C PHE A 278 5.10 -4.07 -9.99
N LYS A 279 5.46 -3.99 -11.26
CA LYS A 279 6.10 -2.82 -11.88
C LYS A 279 5.30 -2.39 -13.09
N SER A 280 4.99 -1.09 -13.19
CA SER A 280 4.30 -0.50 -14.33
C SER A 280 5.08 0.68 -14.88
N ASP A 281 5.14 0.78 -16.20
CA ASP A 281 5.62 1.98 -16.93
C ASP A 281 4.45 2.83 -17.48
N GLY A 282 3.22 2.51 -17.06
CA GLY A 282 1.98 3.13 -17.54
C GLY A 282 1.40 2.46 -18.79
N VAL A 283 2.13 1.58 -19.45
CA VAL A 283 1.68 0.78 -20.61
C VAL A 283 1.76 -0.72 -20.29
N ASN A 284 2.92 -1.15 -19.82
CA ASN A 284 3.19 -2.53 -19.49
C ASN A 284 3.13 -2.74 -17.98
N LEU A 285 2.51 -3.85 -17.57
CA LEU A 285 2.46 -4.32 -16.20
C LEU A 285 3.21 -5.64 -16.11
N VAL A 286 4.22 -5.72 -15.25
CA VAL A 286 5.07 -6.90 -15.03
C VAL A 286 4.99 -7.32 -13.57
N TYR A 287 4.88 -8.62 -13.32
CA TYR A 287 4.82 -9.21 -11.97
C TYR A 287 5.35 -10.63 -11.98
#